data_5d7d54b3dc994322cfe54c4c029d9b0e
#
_entry.id   5d7d54b3dc994322cfe54c4c029d9b0e
#
_cell.length_a   1.000
_cell.length_b   1.000
_cell.length_c   1.000
_cell.angle_alpha   90.00
_cell.angle_beta   90.00
_cell.angle_gamma   90.00
#
_symmetry.space_group_name_H-M   'P 1'
#
loop_
_entity.id
_entity.type
_entity.pdbx_description
1 polymer ?
#
loop_
_entity_poly.entity_id
_entity_poly.type
_entity_poly.pdbx_seq_one_letter_code
_entity_poly.pdbx_strand_id
1 'polypeptide(L)'
;MIRLTPEILLQAYAAGIFPMAESADDPELFWVDPKRRGILPLDGLHVPRRLRRVLRRGVFSVRCDTAFEAVMRSCAEASETRPTTWINEEIVRLYTALFSVGAAHSVECWHDGELVGGLYGVSLGAAFFGESMFSRVTDASKVALVHLVARLRLGKFQLLDTQFVTPHLAQFGAVEISRARYHRLLAQALRQRAAFVRDLPAGLSVEEAAGAGADVDGAVPLHSSSVTS
;
A
#
# COMPACT_ATOMS: atom_id res chain seq x y z
N MET A 1 27.20 15.66 7.68
CA MET A 1 25.93 14.92 7.64
C MET A 1 25.86 14.18 6.31
N ILE A 2 25.67 12.86 6.31
CA ILE A 2 25.54 12.08 5.06
C ILE A 2 24.14 12.40 4.50
N ARG A 3 24.12 12.96 3.30
CA ARG A 3 22.83 13.24 2.63
C ARG A 3 22.23 11.92 2.14
N LEU A 4 21.00 11.63 2.51
CA LEU A 4 20.28 10.44 2.04
C LEU A 4 20.05 10.53 0.53
N THR A 5 20.27 9.39 -0.15
CA THR A 5 20.07 9.24 -1.58
C THR A 5 19.02 8.16 -1.84
N PRO A 6 18.40 8.13 -3.04
CA PRO A 6 17.48 7.05 -3.44
C PRO A 6 18.11 5.65 -3.27
N GLU A 7 19.39 5.49 -3.57
CA GLU A 7 20.11 4.21 -3.47
C GLU A 7 20.19 3.74 -2.02
N ILE A 8 20.54 4.65 -1.08
CA ILE A 8 20.58 4.34 0.35
C ILE A 8 19.19 3.93 0.84
N LEU A 9 18.14 4.64 0.38
CA LEU A 9 16.78 4.32 0.73
C LEU A 9 16.35 2.93 0.20
N LEU A 10 16.67 2.58 -1.04
CA LEU A 10 16.43 1.24 -1.59
C LEU A 10 17.20 0.15 -0.86
N GLN A 11 18.45 0.42 -0.43
CA GLN A 11 19.24 -0.50 0.40
C GLN A 11 18.56 -0.72 1.77
N ALA A 12 18.01 0.31 2.38
CA ALA A 12 17.25 0.20 3.62
C ALA A 12 16.00 -0.67 3.45
N TYR A 13 15.22 -0.46 2.39
CA TYR A 13 14.08 -1.32 2.06
C TYR A 13 14.52 -2.77 1.81
N ALA A 14 15.61 -2.99 1.11
CA ALA A 14 16.17 -4.33 0.91
C ALA A 14 16.59 -5.00 2.23
N ALA A 15 17.04 -4.22 3.21
CA ALA A 15 17.32 -4.68 4.57
C ALA A 15 16.08 -4.85 5.45
N GLY A 16 14.89 -4.48 4.97
CA GLY A 16 13.62 -4.61 5.70
C GLY A 16 13.32 -3.44 6.65
N ILE A 17 14.07 -2.36 6.58
CA ILE A 17 13.88 -1.15 7.39
C ILE A 17 13.32 -0.01 6.53
N PHE A 18 12.65 0.94 7.17
CA PHE A 18 12.06 2.10 6.48
C PHE A 18 12.27 3.37 7.30
N PRO A 19 12.34 4.57 6.65
CA PRO A 19 12.54 5.83 7.34
C PRO A 19 11.22 6.39 7.88
N MET A 20 11.31 7.09 9.00
CA MET A 20 10.25 7.96 9.54
C MET A 20 10.88 9.23 10.10
N ALA A 21 10.12 10.32 10.14
CA ALA A 21 10.41 11.50 10.94
C ALA A 21 9.46 11.54 12.15
N GLU A 22 9.83 12.21 13.22
CA GLU A 22 8.94 12.41 14.37
C GLU A 22 7.77 13.34 14.03
N SER A 23 8.01 14.34 13.16
CA SER A 23 7.00 15.28 12.68
C SER A 23 7.38 15.82 11.30
N ALA A 24 6.46 16.58 10.68
CA ALA A 24 6.71 17.26 9.40
C ALA A 24 7.85 18.30 9.50
N ASP A 25 8.05 18.88 10.66
CA ASP A 25 9.04 19.94 10.90
C ASP A 25 10.41 19.38 11.34
N ASP A 26 10.49 18.08 11.63
CA ASP A 26 11.73 17.44 12.04
C ASP A 26 12.54 17.04 10.79
N PRO A 27 13.74 17.58 10.57
CA PRO A 27 14.59 17.22 9.45
C PRO A 27 15.29 15.85 9.66
N GLU A 28 15.29 15.31 10.87
CA GLU A 28 15.95 14.05 11.17
C GLU A 28 15.07 12.86 10.84
N LEU A 29 15.68 11.85 10.23
CA LEU A 29 15.02 10.58 9.91
C LEU A 29 15.59 9.47 10.80
N PHE A 30 14.71 8.65 11.35
CA PHE A 30 15.09 7.43 12.05
C PHE A 30 14.61 6.19 11.31
N TRP A 31 15.32 5.07 11.50
CA TRP A 31 15.04 3.82 10.81
C TRP A 31 14.24 2.88 11.69
N VAL A 32 13.21 2.28 11.13
CA VAL A 32 12.27 1.42 11.86
C VAL A 32 12.34 -0.01 11.34
N ASP A 33 12.49 -0.98 12.25
CA ASP A 33 12.35 -2.42 12.01
C ASP A 33 11.47 -3.03 13.11
N PRO A 34 10.15 -3.01 12.96
CA PRO A 34 9.24 -3.44 14.02
C PRO A 34 9.29 -4.95 14.25
N LYS A 35 9.08 -5.38 15.52
CA LYS A 35 9.01 -6.80 15.90
C LYS A 35 7.85 -7.53 15.21
N ARG A 36 6.77 -6.81 14.93
CA ARG A 36 5.57 -7.26 14.19
C ARG A 36 5.43 -6.40 12.96
N ARG A 37 5.37 -7.01 11.78
CA ARG A 37 5.25 -6.31 10.50
C ARG A 37 3.89 -6.54 9.88
N GLY A 38 3.23 -5.47 9.47
CA GLY A 38 1.98 -5.52 8.71
C GLY A 38 2.24 -5.86 7.25
N ILE A 39 1.49 -6.80 6.73
CA ILE A 39 1.45 -7.11 5.29
C ILE A 39 0.00 -7.27 4.85
N LEU A 40 -0.27 -7.01 3.57
CA LEU A 40 -1.54 -7.36 2.94
C LEU A 40 -1.29 -8.50 1.94
N PRO A 41 -1.75 -9.74 2.24
CA PRO A 41 -1.65 -10.85 1.31
C PRO A 41 -2.36 -10.53 -0.01
N LEU A 42 -1.63 -10.64 -1.14
CA LEU A 42 -2.16 -10.26 -2.46
C LEU A 42 -3.25 -11.21 -2.97
N ASP A 43 -3.29 -12.44 -2.49
CA ASP A 43 -4.30 -13.47 -2.78
C ASP A 43 -5.43 -13.51 -1.75
N GLY A 44 -5.32 -12.74 -0.67
CA GLY A 44 -6.27 -12.68 0.45
C GLY A 44 -7.03 -11.36 0.57
N LEU A 45 -7.09 -10.54 -0.49
CA LEU A 45 -7.78 -9.25 -0.42
C LEU A 45 -9.29 -9.44 -0.21
N HIS A 46 -9.78 -8.93 0.91
CA HIS A 46 -11.22 -8.82 1.16
C HIS A 46 -11.74 -7.46 0.69
N VAL A 47 -12.73 -7.45 -0.19
CA VAL A 47 -13.39 -6.21 -0.65
C VAL A 47 -14.84 -6.21 -0.14
N PRO A 48 -15.19 -5.30 0.80
CA PRO A 48 -16.56 -5.23 1.35
C PRO A 48 -17.61 -4.99 0.26
N ARG A 49 -18.81 -5.57 0.41
CA ARG A 49 -19.94 -5.46 -0.58
C ARG A 49 -20.26 -4.01 -0.96
N ARG A 50 -20.19 -3.08 0.01
CA ARG A 50 -20.41 -1.65 -0.26
C ARG A 50 -19.36 -1.09 -1.22
N LEU A 51 -18.08 -1.42 -1.00
CA LEU A 51 -16.98 -0.94 -1.83
C LEU A 51 -17.05 -1.53 -3.24
N ARG A 52 -17.43 -2.81 -3.40
CA ARG A 52 -17.66 -3.42 -4.73
C ARG A 52 -18.68 -2.63 -5.55
N ARG A 53 -19.75 -2.12 -4.91
CA ARG A 53 -20.72 -1.25 -5.60
C ARG A 53 -20.12 0.07 -6.07
N VAL A 54 -19.23 0.67 -5.28
CA VAL A 54 -18.51 1.90 -5.65
C VAL A 54 -17.62 1.64 -6.86
N LEU A 55 -16.84 0.55 -6.84
CA LEU A 55 -15.97 0.13 -7.96
C LEU A 55 -16.77 -0.06 -9.25
N ARG A 56 -17.89 -0.82 -9.21
CA ARG A 56 -18.73 -1.08 -10.39
C ARG A 56 -19.42 0.16 -10.94
N ARG A 57 -19.72 1.15 -10.11
CA ARG A 57 -20.30 2.42 -10.54
C ARG A 57 -19.30 3.34 -11.24
N GLY A 58 -18.00 3.06 -11.12
CA GLY A 58 -16.97 3.88 -11.73
C GLY A 58 -16.99 5.33 -11.23
N VAL A 59 -17.29 5.54 -9.93
CA VAL A 59 -17.40 6.88 -9.34
C VAL A 59 -16.09 7.67 -9.46
N PHE A 60 -14.96 6.99 -9.47
CA PHE A 60 -13.64 7.58 -9.58
C PHE A 60 -12.97 7.17 -10.88
N SER A 61 -12.36 8.13 -11.58
CA SER A 61 -11.35 7.85 -12.60
C SER A 61 -10.03 7.52 -11.88
N VAL A 62 -9.47 6.34 -12.16
CA VAL A 62 -8.24 5.91 -11.49
C VAL A 62 -7.07 6.00 -12.47
N ARG A 63 -6.00 6.69 -12.05
CA ARG A 63 -4.76 6.86 -12.81
C ARG A 63 -3.58 6.37 -11.96
N CYS A 64 -2.44 6.13 -12.60
CA CYS A 64 -1.21 5.77 -11.93
C CYS A 64 -0.06 6.64 -12.44
N ASP A 65 0.79 7.10 -11.53
CA ASP A 65 2.02 7.82 -11.84
C ASP A 65 1.80 9.14 -12.63
N THR A 66 0.61 9.76 -12.53
CA THR A 66 0.30 11.03 -13.22
C THR A 66 0.44 12.24 -12.32
N ALA A 67 0.37 12.06 -10.98
CA ALA A 67 0.43 13.14 -9.99
C ALA A 67 1.13 12.69 -8.69
N PHE A 68 2.27 11.98 -8.80
CA PHE A 68 2.97 11.36 -7.67
C PHE A 68 3.24 12.33 -6.52
N GLU A 69 3.87 13.48 -6.79
CA GLU A 69 4.18 14.47 -5.75
C GLU A 69 2.91 15.06 -5.13
N ALA A 70 1.85 15.29 -5.92
CA ALA A 70 0.58 15.76 -5.39
C ALA A 70 -0.06 14.72 -4.44
N VAL A 71 0.05 13.43 -4.75
CA VAL A 71 -0.37 12.34 -3.83
C VAL A 71 0.42 12.39 -2.54
N MET A 72 1.75 12.50 -2.60
CA MET A 72 2.59 12.60 -1.40
C MET A 72 2.23 13.78 -0.53
N ARG A 73 2.09 14.98 -1.12
CA ARG A 73 1.72 16.20 -0.39
C ARG A 73 0.33 16.08 0.23
N SER A 74 -0.63 15.47 -0.48
CA SER A 74 -1.95 15.18 0.08
C SER A 74 -1.91 14.15 1.23
N CYS A 75 -0.99 13.19 1.18
CA CYS A 75 -0.74 12.28 2.30
C CYS A 75 -0.09 13.00 3.50
N ALA A 76 0.65 14.07 3.27
CA ALA A 76 1.29 14.87 4.33
C ALA A 76 0.32 15.87 4.99
N GLU A 77 -0.83 16.18 4.38
CA GLU A 77 -1.83 17.08 4.96
C GLU A 77 -2.34 16.55 6.31
N ALA A 78 -2.41 17.43 7.30
CA ALA A 78 -3.06 17.14 8.57
C ALA A 78 -4.57 16.92 8.36
N SER A 79 -5.17 16.04 9.14
CA SER A 79 -6.62 15.80 9.17
C SER A 79 -7.11 15.74 10.61
N GLU A 80 -8.42 15.82 10.82
CA GLU A 80 -9.00 15.68 12.16
C GLU A 80 -8.59 14.39 12.88
N THR A 81 -8.43 13.29 12.13
CA THR A 81 -8.03 11.99 12.66
C THR A 81 -6.51 11.78 12.69
N ARG A 82 -5.75 12.64 12.02
CA ARG A 82 -4.29 12.61 11.96
C ARG A 82 -3.75 14.05 11.98
N PRO A 83 -3.62 14.66 13.16
CA PRO A 83 -3.18 16.06 13.31
C PRO A 83 -1.71 16.29 12.97
N THR A 84 -0.88 15.24 12.97
CA THR A 84 0.55 15.27 12.64
C THR A 84 0.88 14.29 11.52
N THR A 85 1.96 14.55 10.81
CA THR A 85 2.48 13.65 9.78
C THR A 85 3.98 13.45 9.96
N TRP A 86 4.45 12.27 9.58
CA TRP A 86 5.88 11.94 9.50
C TRP A 86 6.50 12.30 8.13
N ILE A 87 5.69 12.76 7.17
CA ILE A 87 6.14 13.14 5.83
C ILE A 87 6.64 14.59 5.88
N ASN A 88 7.95 14.76 5.91
CA ASN A 88 8.63 16.05 5.82
C ASN A 88 9.14 16.33 4.39
N GLU A 89 9.71 17.50 4.13
CA GLU A 89 10.22 17.86 2.79
C GLU A 89 11.37 16.97 2.32
N GLU A 90 12.20 16.44 3.22
CA GLU A 90 13.27 15.50 2.85
C GLU A 90 12.70 14.17 2.36
N ILE A 91 11.65 13.67 2.99
CA ILE A 91 10.90 12.48 2.55
C ILE A 91 10.28 12.74 1.17
N VAL A 92 9.60 13.88 0.97
CA VAL A 92 9.05 14.25 -0.34
C VAL A 92 10.13 14.25 -1.41
N ARG A 93 11.27 14.89 -1.14
CA ARG A 93 12.41 14.92 -2.06
C ARG A 93 12.95 13.53 -2.41
N LEU A 94 13.14 12.67 -1.41
CA LEU A 94 13.70 11.32 -1.58
C LEU A 94 12.76 10.43 -2.40
N TYR A 95 11.48 10.43 -2.09
CA TYR A 95 10.52 9.57 -2.80
C TYR A 95 10.18 10.08 -4.19
N THR A 96 10.19 11.41 -4.41
CA THR A 96 10.11 11.98 -5.77
C THR A 96 11.33 11.58 -6.61
N ALA A 97 12.51 11.51 -6.00
CA ALA A 97 13.69 11.00 -6.70
C ALA A 97 13.57 9.50 -7.00
N LEU A 98 13.00 8.67 -6.09
CA LEU A 98 12.67 7.26 -6.39
C LEU A 98 11.67 7.14 -7.54
N PHE A 99 10.65 7.98 -7.56
CA PHE A 99 9.68 8.03 -8.65
C PHE A 99 10.35 8.34 -10.00
N SER A 100 11.27 9.30 -10.02
CA SER A 100 11.99 9.68 -11.24
C SER A 100 12.85 8.56 -11.84
N VAL A 101 13.29 7.60 -11.01
CA VAL A 101 14.03 6.40 -11.46
C VAL A 101 13.13 5.17 -11.62
N GLY A 102 11.81 5.33 -11.50
CA GLY A 102 10.83 4.25 -11.68
C GLY A 102 10.76 3.25 -10.53
N ALA A 103 11.27 3.62 -9.34
CA ALA A 103 11.24 2.78 -8.14
C ALA A 103 10.10 3.15 -7.17
N ALA A 104 9.33 4.19 -7.43
CA ALA A 104 8.15 4.53 -6.66
C ALA A 104 6.95 4.77 -7.59
N HIS A 105 5.75 4.52 -7.07
CA HIS A 105 4.50 4.58 -7.83
C HIS A 105 3.38 5.17 -7.00
N SER A 106 2.42 5.83 -7.67
CA SER A 106 1.15 6.29 -7.10
C SER A 106 -0.05 5.63 -7.77
N VAL A 107 -1.13 5.49 -7.01
CA VAL A 107 -2.47 5.19 -7.51
C VAL A 107 -3.38 6.31 -7.08
N GLU A 108 -4.03 6.95 -8.03
CA GLU A 108 -4.75 8.21 -7.89
C GLU A 108 -6.23 8.03 -8.18
N CYS A 109 -7.09 8.51 -7.30
CA CYS A 109 -8.53 8.58 -7.53
C CYS A 109 -8.93 10.03 -7.83
N TRP A 110 -9.51 10.23 -9.00
CA TRP A 110 -9.96 11.51 -9.51
C TRP A 110 -11.50 11.54 -9.59
N HIS A 111 -12.10 12.64 -9.19
CA HIS A 111 -13.54 12.89 -9.31
C HIS A 111 -13.74 14.32 -9.79
N ASP A 112 -14.51 14.50 -10.86
CA ASP A 112 -14.76 15.79 -11.51
C ASP A 112 -13.48 16.61 -11.83
N GLY A 113 -12.41 15.91 -12.20
CA GLY A 113 -11.12 16.53 -12.51
C GLY A 113 -10.23 16.82 -11.31
N GLU A 114 -10.72 16.60 -10.09
CA GLU A 114 -10.00 16.82 -8.85
C GLU A 114 -9.37 15.54 -8.31
N LEU A 115 -8.17 15.62 -7.77
CA LEU A 115 -7.50 14.53 -7.06
C LEU A 115 -8.10 14.39 -5.65
N VAL A 116 -8.95 13.38 -5.44
CA VAL A 116 -9.76 13.24 -4.22
C VAL A 116 -9.32 12.10 -3.30
N GLY A 117 -8.37 11.30 -3.73
CA GLY A 117 -7.78 10.23 -2.92
C GLY A 117 -6.66 9.54 -3.66
N GLY A 118 -5.88 8.76 -2.96
CA GLY A 118 -4.77 8.02 -3.55
C GLY A 118 -3.85 7.44 -2.49
N LEU A 119 -2.83 6.79 -2.98
CA LEU A 119 -1.73 6.21 -2.19
C LEU A 119 -0.45 6.22 -3.01
N TYR A 120 0.68 6.10 -2.32
CA TYR A 120 1.97 5.87 -2.96
C TYR A 120 2.78 4.80 -2.25
N GLY A 121 3.81 4.31 -2.92
CA GLY A 121 4.72 3.33 -2.37
C GLY A 121 5.93 3.08 -3.25
N VAL A 122 6.81 2.21 -2.77
CA VAL A 122 8.09 1.86 -3.40
C VAL A 122 8.03 0.43 -3.92
N SER A 123 8.58 0.19 -5.10
CA SER A 123 8.74 -1.12 -5.71
C SER A 123 10.22 -1.54 -5.71
N LEU A 124 10.51 -2.76 -5.25
CA LEU A 124 11.85 -3.33 -5.27
C LEU A 124 11.78 -4.85 -5.47
N GLY A 125 12.31 -5.34 -6.58
CA GLY A 125 12.10 -6.73 -6.97
C GLY A 125 10.60 -7.03 -7.12
N ALA A 126 10.09 -8.08 -6.46
CA ALA A 126 8.67 -8.38 -6.39
C ALA A 126 8.04 -7.98 -5.04
N ALA A 127 8.66 -7.04 -4.30
CA ALA A 127 8.07 -6.41 -3.12
C ALA A 127 7.57 -5.01 -3.45
N PHE A 128 6.41 -4.67 -2.91
CA PHE A 128 5.86 -3.31 -2.90
C PHE A 128 5.66 -2.86 -1.46
N PHE A 129 6.17 -1.68 -1.13
CA PHE A 129 6.08 -1.06 0.19
C PHE A 129 5.07 0.07 0.09
N GLY A 130 3.86 -0.15 0.63
CA GLY A 130 2.83 0.88 0.69
C GLY A 130 3.15 1.87 1.80
N GLU A 131 3.34 3.13 1.45
CA GLU A 131 3.82 4.16 2.39
C GLU A 131 2.69 4.90 3.07
N SER A 132 1.86 5.58 2.31
CA SER A 132 0.77 6.36 2.87
C SER A 132 -0.38 6.48 1.89
N MET A 133 -1.56 6.85 2.41
CA MET A 133 -2.76 7.11 1.62
C MET A 133 -3.55 8.28 2.20
N PHE A 134 -4.33 8.93 1.34
CA PHE A 134 -5.25 9.99 1.73
C PHE A 134 -6.62 9.82 1.06
N SER A 135 -7.64 10.44 1.63
CA SER A 135 -9.01 10.39 1.11
C SER A 135 -9.75 11.68 1.45
N ARG A 136 -10.05 12.50 0.46
CA ARG A 136 -10.91 13.68 0.60
C ARG A 136 -12.39 13.35 0.36
N VAL A 137 -12.64 12.34 -0.46
CA VAL A 137 -13.97 11.79 -0.73
C VAL A 137 -14.07 10.37 -0.18
N THR A 138 -15.21 10.05 0.42
CA THR A 138 -15.47 8.72 1.01
C THR A 138 -15.13 7.61 0.04
N ASP A 139 -14.39 6.61 0.52
CA ASP A 139 -13.96 5.40 -0.18
C ASP A 139 -12.86 5.61 -1.25
N ALA A 140 -12.40 6.84 -1.55
CA ALA A 140 -11.39 7.07 -2.58
C ALA A 140 -10.06 6.32 -2.30
N SER A 141 -9.52 6.40 -1.07
CA SER A 141 -8.30 5.64 -0.71
C SER A 141 -8.49 4.12 -0.75
N LYS A 142 -9.71 3.65 -0.45
CA LYS A 142 -10.04 2.22 -0.52
C LYS A 142 -10.11 1.73 -1.95
N VAL A 143 -10.67 2.55 -2.86
CA VAL A 143 -10.66 2.28 -4.30
C VAL A 143 -9.22 2.24 -4.80
N ALA A 144 -8.38 3.21 -4.40
CA ALA A 144 -6.95 3.21 -4.74
C ALA A 144 -6.25 1.93 -4.27
N LEU A 145 -6.53 1.44 -3.05
CA LEU A 145 -5.95 0.21 -2.51
C LEU A 145 -6.35 -1.04 -3.32
N VAL A 146 -7.63 -1.18 -3.70
CA VAL A 146 -8.08 -2.30 -4.55
C VAL A 146 -7.38 -2.24 -5.92
N HIS A 147 -7.28 -1.05 -6.50
CA HIS A 147 -6.56 -0.83 -7.76
C HIS A 147 -5.06 -1.11 -7.65
N LEU A 148 -4.43 -0.81 -6.50
CA LEU A 148 -3.05 -1.18 -6.22
C LEU A 148 -2.90 -2.70 -6.25
N VAL A 149 -3.71 -3.44 -5.44
CA VAL A 149 -3.60 -4.90 -5.35
C VAL A 149 -3.82 -5.56 -6.72
N ALA A 150 -4.79 -5.09 -7.51
CA ALA A 150 -5.00 -5.57 -8.88
C ALA A 150 -3.74 -5.44 -9.74
N ARG A 151 -3.08 -4.28 -9.71
CA ARG A 151 -1.85 -4.02 -10.47
C ARG A 151 -0.66 -4.83 -9.98
N LEU A 152 -0.53 -5.00 -8.67
CA LEU A 152 0.53 -5.80 -8.09
C LEU A 152 0.39 -7.28 -8.47
N ARG A 153 -0.84 -7.83 -8.45
CA ARG A 153 -1.09 -9.21 -8.89
C ARG A 153 -0.75 -9.41 -10.36
N LEU A 154 -1.25 -8.54 -11.23
CA LEU A 154 -0.94 -8.56 -12.67
C LEU A 154 0.57 -8.39 -12.93
N GLY A 155 1.23 -7.53 -12.16
CA GLY A 155 2.66 -7.28 -12.23
C GLY A 155 3.54 -8.34 -11.59
N LYS A 156 2.95 -9.43 -11.03
CA LYS A 156 3.63 -10.57 -10.40
C LYS A 156 4.39 -10.21 -9.12
N PHE A 157 3.95 -9.20 -8.41
CA PHE A 157 4.44 -8.93 -7.06
C PHE A 157 4.07 -10.08 -6.11
N GLN A 158 4.90 -10.29 -5.09
CA GLN A 158 4.74 -11.38 -4.12
C GLN A 158 4.53 -10.88 -2.69
N LEU A 159 4.91 -9.64 -2.40
CA LEU A 159 4.81 -9.04 -1.08
C LEU A 159 4.25 -7.62 -1.20
N LEU A 160 3.17 -7.33 -0.47
CA LEU A 160 2.70 -5.98 -0.18
C LEU A 160 2.92 -5.72 1.31
N ASP A 161 3.94 -4.92 1.60
CA ASP A 161 4.29 -4.45 2.94
C ASP A 161 3.45 -3.22 3.29
N THR A 162 2.85 -3.20 4.45
CA THR A 162 2.06 -2.09 4.97
C THR A 162 2.64 -1.55 6.29
N GLN A 163 3.85 -1.97 6.67
CA GLN A 163 4.59 -1.69 7.88
C GLN A 163 3.82 -2.04 9.16
N PHE A 164 2.64 -1.46 9.35
CA PHE A 164 1.74 -1.69 10.47
C PHE A 164 0.34 -2.07 9.99
N VAL A 165 -0.42 -2.78 10.82
CA VAL A 165 -1.83 -3.06 10.55
C VAL A 165 -2.67 -2.04 11.29
N THR A 166 -3.40 -1.23 10.53
CA THR A 166 -4.41 -0.31 11.06
C THR A 166 -5.80 -0.95 10.96
N PRO A 167 -6.82 -0.49 11.73
CA PRO A 167 -8.19 -0.95 11.57
C PRO A 167 -8.70 -0.79 10.12
N HIS A 168 -8.23 0.24 9.43
CA HIS A 168 -8.54 0.46 8.01
C HIS A 168 -7.99 -0.66 7.12
N LEU A 169 -6.74 -1.10 7.32
CA LEU A 169 -6.12 -2.16 6.52
C LEU A 169 -6.60 -3.56 6.92
N ALA A 170 -6.92 -3.76 8.21
CA ALA A 170 -7.44 -5.04 8.71
C ALA A 170 -8.73 -5.47 8.00
N GLN A 171 -9.64 -4.54 7.66
CA GLN A 171 -10.86 -4.84 6.92
C GLN A 171 -10.62 -5.39 5.50
N PHE A 172 -9.42 -5.16 4.94
CA PHE A 172 -8.99 -5.68 3.64
C PHE A 172 -8.20 -6.99 3.73
N GLY A 173 -8.02 -7.53 4.94
CA GLY A 173 -7.27 -8.77 5.16
C GLY A 173 -5.79 -8.57 5.47
N ALA A 174 -5.37 -7.36 5.84
CA ALA A 174 -4.01 -7.13 6.33
C ALA A 174 -3.78 -7.89 7.64
N VAL A 175 -2.61 -8.49 7.78
CA VAL A 175 -2.21 -9.30 8.93
C VAL A 175 -0.83 -8.91 9.44
N GLU A 176 -0.62 -9.10 10.74
CA GLU A 176 0.71 -8.97 11.32
C GLU A 176 1.44 -10.30 11.33
N ILE A 177 2.70 -10.24 10.92
CA ILE A 177 3.62 -11.38 10.97
C ILE A 177 4.86 -11.03 11.82
N SER A 178 5.58 -12.05 12.28
CA SER A 178 6.85 -11.81 12.97
C SER A 178 7.90 -11.23 12.02
N ARG A 179 8.82 -10.41 12.55
CA ARG A 179 9.97 -9.87 11.81
C ARG A 179 10.71 -10.96 11.04
N ALA A 180 10.99 -12.10 11.67
CA ALA A 180 11.70 -13.21 11.02
C ALA A 180 10.93 -13.80 9.81
N ARG A 181 9.60 -13.87 9.87
CA ARG A 181 8.78 -14.28 8.74
C ARG A 181 8.79 -13.24 7.64
N TYR A 182 8.67 -11.96 8.01
CA TYR A 182 8.72 -10.85 7.07
C TYR A 182 10.04 -10.83 6.28
N HIS A 183 11.19 -10.92 6.95
CA HIS A 183 12.49 -10.95 6.27
C HIS A 183 12.65 -12.12 5.31
N ARG A 184 12.09 -13.30 5.63
CA ARG A 184 12.08 -14.44 4.68
C ARG A 184 11.26 -14.13 3.43
N LEU A 185 10.05 -13.57 3.58
CA LEU A 185 9.19 -13.19 2.46
C LEU A 185 9.85 -12.08 1.62
N LEU A 186 10.43 -11.08 2.25
CA LEU A 186 11.15 -10.01 1.59
C LEU A 186 12.33 -10.57 0.77
N ALA A 187 13.17 -11.40 1.37
CA ALA A 187 14.30 -12.02 0.68
C ALA A 187 13.87 -12.88 -0.53
N GLN A 188 12.71 -13.53 -0.47
CA GLN A 188 12.13 -14.25 -1.60
C GLN A 188 11.67 -13.28 -2.70
N ALA A 189 10.91 -12.25 -2.33
CA ALA A 189 10.39 -11.26 -3.25
C ALA A 189 11.52 -10.49 -3.98
N LEU A 190 12.60 -10.14 -3.27
CA LEU A 190 13.73 -9.41 -3.87
C LEU A 190 14.50 -10.22 -4.94
N ARG A 191 14.39 -11.55 -4.93
CA ARG A 191 15.00 -12.42 -5.95
C ARG A 191 14.14 -12.54 -7.22
N GLN A 192 12.92 -12.09 -7.18
CA GLN A 192 11.98 -12.16 -8.28
C GLN A 192 11.86 -10.81 -8.99
N ARG A 193 11.46 -10.85 -10.26
CA ARG A 193 11.18 -9.65 -11.03
C ARG A 193 9.68 -9.43 -11.12
N ALA A 194 9.25 -8.22 -10.81
CA ALA A 194 7.89 -7.75 -11.01
C ALA A 194 7.94 -6.39 -11.72
N ALA A 195 6.83 -6.02 -12.36
CA ALA A 195 6.72 -4.73 -13.01
C ALA A 195 5.38 -4.09 -12.63
N PHE A 196 5.41 -2.83 -12.20
CA PHE A 196 4.18 -2.12 -11.86
C PHE A 196 3.34 -1.88 -13.12
N VAL A 197 2.09 -2.37 -13.12
CA VAL A 197 1.17 -2.26 -14.25
C VAL A 197 0.39 -0.95 -14.10
N ARG A 198 0.64 0.03 -14.98
CA ARG A 198 -0.05 1.33 -14.93
C ARG A 198 -1.48 1.24 -15.44
N ASP A 199 -1.70 0.48 -16.51
CA ASP A 199 -3.01 0.33 -17.14
C ASP A 199 -3.54 -1.09 -16.96
N LEU A 200 -4.81 -1.22 -16.57
CA LEU A 200 -5.45 -2.53 -16.52
C LEU A 200 -5.78 -2.98 -17.95
N PRO A 201 -5.64 -4.29 -18.25
CA PRO A 201 -6.03 -4.83 -19.54
C PRO A 201 -7.50 -4.51 -19.88
N ALA A 202 -7.76 -4.18 -21.14
CA ALA A 202 -9.12 -3.91 -21.60
C ALA A 202 -10.04 -5.11 -21.34
N GLY A 203 -11.23 -4.84 -20.80
CA GLY A 203 -12.24 -5.86 -20.49
C GLY A 203 -12.04 -6.60 -19.16
N LEU A 204 -10.91 -6.40 -18.46
CA LEU A 204 -10.69 -6.97 -17.13
C LEU A 204 -11.18 -6.02 -16.05
N SER A 205 -12.11 -6.45 -15.22
CA SER A 205 -12.56 -5.65 -14.08
C SER A 205 -11.47 -5.61 -13.00
N VAL A 206 -11.42 -4.50 -12.25
CA VAL A 206 -10.48 -4.37 -11.13
C VAL A 206 -10.73 -5.39 -10.03
N GLU A 207 -11.97 -5.80 -9.81
CA GLU A 207 -12.35 -6.82 -8.82
C GLU A 207 -11.77 -8.18 -9.18
N GLU A 208 -11.86 -8.60 -10.45
CA GLU A 208 -11.25 -9.85 -10.96
C GLU A 208 -9.73 -9.80 -10.86
N ALA A 209 -9.12 -8.70 -11.33
CA ALA A 209 -7.69 -8.52 -11.25
C ALA A 209 -7.15 -8.53 -9.81
N ALA A 210 -7.91 -7.97 -8.87
CA ALA A 210 -7.58 -7.98 -7.44
C ALA A 210 -7.86 -9.34 -6.76
N GLY A 211 -8.48 -10.30 -7.46
CA GLY A 211 -8.86 -11.59 -6.89
C GLY A 211 -10.03 -11.53 -5.91
N ALA A 212 -10.83 -10.46 -5.98
CA ALA A 212 -11.96 -10.22 -5.08
C ALA A 212 -13.26 -10.94 -5.50
N GLY A 213 -13.19 -11.83 -6.48
CA GLY A 213 -14.35 -12.42 -7.15
C GLY A 213 -15.00 -13.65 -6.51
N ALA A 214 -14.44 -14.21 -5.44
CA ALA A 214 -15.06 -15.35 -4.76
C ALA A 214 -15.73 -14.88 -3.46
N ASP A 215 -17.07 -14.83 -3.45
CA ASP A 215 -17.84 -14.83 -2.20
C ASP A 215 -17.59 -16.18 -1.52
N VAL A 216 -16.70 -16.23 -0.54
CA VAL A 216 -16.67 -17.36 0.41
C VAL A 216 -17.79 -17.12 1.42
N ASP A 217 -19.04 -17.38 0.99
CA ASP A 217 -20.12 -17.70 1.90
C ASP A 217 -19.85 -19.11 2.44
N GLY A 218 -18.99 -19.22 3.43
CA GLY A 218 -18.61 -20.46 4.10
C GLY A 218 -18.32 -20.19 5.55
N ALA A 219 -19.38 -20.26 6.37
CA ALA A 219 -19.29 -20.35 7.81
C ALA A 219 -18.27 -21.42 8.20
N VAL A 220 -17.26 -21.03 8.95
CA VAL A 220 -16.43 -21.96 9.71
C VAL A 220 -17.29 -22.46 10.87
N PRO A 221 -17.66 -23.76 10.96
CA PRO A 221 -18.32 -24.28 12.14
C PRO A 221 -17.29 -24.29 13.29
N LEU A 222 -17.59 -23.57 14.34
CA LEU A 222 -16.94 -23.73 15.64
C LEU A 222 -17.19 -25.17 16.12
N HIS A 223 -16.22 -26.05 15.97
CA HIS A 223 -16.23 -27.30 16.68
C HIS A 223 -16.00 -27.02 18.17
N SER A 224 -17.09 -27.04 18.93
CA SER A 224 -17.09 -27.18 20.36
C SER A 224 -16.62 -28.60 20.69
N SER A 225 -15.35 -28.77 21.05
CA SER A 225 -14.89 -29.99 21.70
C SER A 225 -15.30 -29.94 23.17
N SER A 226 -16.41 -30.56 23.48
CA SER A 226 -16.76 -30.95 24.85
C SER A 226 -15.80 -32.05 25.27
N VAL A 227 -14.92 -31.75 26.22
CA VAL A 227 -14.19 -32.77 26.95
C VAL A 227 -15.03 -33.12 28.19
N THR A 228 -15.58 -34.32 28.21
CA THR A 228 -16.17 -34.97 29.40
C THR A 228 -15.15 -35.94 29.95
N SER A 229 -14.98 -35.88 31.28
CA SER A 229 -14.36 -36.82 32.24
C SER A 229 -12.86 -36.72 32.41
#